data_5111fd1a0263ddc10c88010918403ee0
#
_entry.id   5111fd1a0263ddc10c88010918403ee0
#
_cell.length_a   1.000
_cell.length_b   1.000
_cell.length_c   1.000
_cell.angle_alpha   90.00
_cell.angle_beta   90.00
_cell.angle_gamma   90.00
#
_symmetry.space_group_name_H-M   'P 1'
#
loop_
_entity.id
_entity.type
_entity.pdbx_description
1 polymer ?
#
loop_
_entity_poly.entity_id
_entity_poly.type
_entity_poly.pdbx_seq_one_letter_code
_entity_poly.pdbx_strand_id
1 'polypeptide(L)'
;MIARDLAEPYPHVMTNDAAVDAVRLVAEQNLPALLVLDADGTPYAVVPGSQLVRQLVPEYVMEDPLLAAVIDDRHADALADELVGKTVAQWIPGRSFKPAFVGPEAGILQIAALMARTHVPLVAVIDRDNEGRRLLGVVSGASLMRHLLDVGGQA
;
A
#
# COMPACT_ATOMS: atom_id res chain seq x y z
N MET A 1 -21.79 0.82 -10.93
CA MET A 1 -20.34 1.04 -11.05
C MET A 1 -19.57 -0.22 -10.79
N ILE A 2 -18.59 -0.46 -11.61
CA ILE A 2 -17.70 -1.61 -11.48
C ILE A 2 -16.27 -1.12 -11.26
N ALA A 3 -15.38 -2.05 -10.91
CA ALA A 3 -13.98 -1.74 -10.59
C ALA A 3 -13.27 -0.96 -11.70
N ARG A 4 -13.54 -1.30 -12.96
CA ARG A 4 -12.94 -0.60 -14.10
C ARG A 4 -13.23 0.90 -14.08
N ASP A 5 -14.45 1.27 -13.70
CA ASP A 5 -14.87 2.68 -13.63
C ASP A 5 -14.27 3.41 -12.43
N LEU A 6 -13.95 2.67 -11.38
CA LEU A 6 -13.45 3.22 -10.10
C LEU A 6 -11.92 3.27 -10.04
N ALA A 7 -11.24 2.50 -10.88
CA ALA A 7 -9.78 2.40 -10.86
C ALA A 7 -9.11 3.72 -11.22
N GLU A 8 -8.19 4.15 -10.36
CA GLU A 8 -7.43 5.39 -10.56
C GLU A 8 -5.94 5.07 -10.56
N PRO A 9 -5.13 5.84 -11.33
CA PRO A 9 -3.68 5.72 -11.23
C PRO A 9 -3.20 5.97 -9.80
N TYR A 10 -2.17 5.25 -9.38
CA TYR A 10 -1.61 5.41 -8.05
C TYR A 10 -0.09 5.33 -8.11
N PRO A 11 0.61 6.22 -7.41
CA PRO A 11 2.06 6.18 -7.38
C PRO A 11 2.56 4.86 -6.78
N HIS A 12 3.57 4.28 -7.39
CA HIS A 12 4.08 2.98 -6.95
C HIS A 12 5.60 2.94 -7.08
N VAL A 13 6.18 1.93 -6.45
CA VAL A 13 7.58 1.56 -6.62
C VAL A 13 7.66 0.12 -7.08
N MET A 14 8.82 -0.28 -7.57
CA MET A 14 9.10 -1.65 -7.97
C MET A 14 9.88 -2.37 -6.88
N THR A 15 9.85 -3.69 -6.90
CA THR A 15 10.55 -4.51 -5.90
C THR A 15 12.06 -4.24 -5.84
N ASN A 16 12.66 -3.86 -6.95
CA ASN A 16 14.10 -3.59 -7.03
C ASN A 16 14.47 -2.11 -6.82
N ASP A 17 13.50 -1.25 -6.57
CA ASP A 17 13.79 0.15 -6.24
C ASP A 17 14.38 0.26 -4.84
N ALA A 18 15.06 1.39 -4.57
CA ALA A 18 15.64 1.64 -3.26
C ALA A 18 14.56 1.83 -2.19
N ALA A 19 14.74 1.21 -1.03
CA ALA A 19 13.81 1.32 0.08
C ALA A 19 13.61 2.78 0.52
N VAL A 20 14.70 3.57 0.53
CA VAL A 20 14.65 5.00 0.88
C VAL A 20 13.69 5.76 -0.04
N ASP A 21 13.71 5.46 -1.33
CA ASP A 21 12.85 6.13 -2.31
C ASP A 21 11.37 5.80 -2.07
N ALA A 22 11.08 4.59 -1.63
CA ALA A 22 9.71 4.18 -1.29
C ALA A 22 9.16 4.97 -0.10
N VAL A 23 9.95 5.11 0.94
CA VAL A 23 9.57 5.89 2.13
C VAL A 23 9.37 7.35 1.76
N ARG A 24 10.28 7.90 0.95
CA ARG A 24 10.20 9.29 0.50
C ARG A 24 8.94 9.54 -0.32
N LEU A 25 8.59 8.62 -1.22
CA LEU A 25 7.38 8.73 -2.03
C LEU A 25 6.12 8.85 -1.17
N VAL A 26 5.98 7.96 -0.19
CA VAL A 26 4.82 7.98 0.72
C VAL A 26 4.79 9.26 1.53
N ALA A 27 5.93 9.69 2.05
CA ALA A 27 6.03 10.89 2.89
C ALA A 27 5.72 12.17 2.10
N GLU A 28 6.31 12.33 0.92
CA GLU A 28 6.15 13.55 0.13
C GLU A 28 4.75 13.72 -0.46
N GLN A 29 4.10 12.61 -0.81
CA GLN A 29 2.78 12.65 -1.43
C GLN A 29 1.64 12.34 -0.46
N ASN A 30 1.94 12.16 0.82
CA ASN A 30 0.95 11.83 1.86
C ASN A 30 0.07 10.64 1.46
N LEU A 31 0.68 9.57 0.98
CA LEU A 31 -0.04 8.41 0.51
C LEU A 31 -0.58 7.58 1.69
N PRO A 32 -1.80 7.02 1.58
CA PRO A 32 -2.34 6.14 2.63
C PRO A 32 -1.62 4.79 2.70
N ALA A 33 -0.94 4.40 1.65
CA ALA A 33 -0.22 3.13 1.58
C ALA A 33 0.87 3.18 0.51
N LEU A 34 1.85 2.30 0.66
CA LEU A 34 2.86 2.06 -0.38
C LEU A 34 2.36 0.92 -1.27
N LEU A 35 2.32 1.16 -2.58
CA LEU A 35 2.05 0.14 -3.59
C LEU A 35 3.37 -0.32 -4.21
N VAL A 36 3.63 -1.61 -4.15
CA VAL A 36 4.85 -2.21 -4.74
C VAL A 36 4.45 -3.16 -5.84
N LEU A 37 5.06 -3.02 -7.01
CA LEU A 37 4.85 -3.89 -8.15
C LEU A 37 6.08 -4.76 -8.42
N ASP A 38 5.83 -5.96 -8.92
CA ASP A 38 6.88 -6.84 -9.46
C ASP A 38 7.41 -6.33 -10.78
N ALA A 39 8.49 -6.94 -11.27
CA ALA A 39 9.07 -6.61 -12.56
C ALA A 39 8.11 -6.80 -13.74
N ASP A 40 7.13 -7.69 -13.60
CA ASP A 40 6.10 -7.93 -14.62
C ASP A 40 4.89 -6.98 -14.49
N GLY A 41 4.93 -6.03 -13.55
CA GLY A 41 3.85 -5.08 -13.32
C GLY A 41 2.72 -5.58 -12.45
N THR A 42 2.82 -6.79 -11.89
CA THR A 42 1.82 -7.35 -10.99
C THR A 42 2.01 -6.79 -9.58
N PRO A 43 0.93 -6.49 -8.83
CA PRO A 43 1.07 -6.05 -7.44
C PRO A 43 1.79 -7.08 -6.58
N TYR A 44 2.85 -6.64 -5.92
CA TYR A 44 3.66 -7.44 -5.01
C TYR A 44 3.22 -7.26 -3.57
N ALA A 45 2.99 -6.00 -3.16
CA ALA A 45 2.61 -5.67 -1.79
C ALA A 45 1.85 -4.35 -1.74
N VAL A 46 0.94 -4.25 -0.79
CA VAL A 46 0.32 -2.99 -0.38
C VAL A 46 0.60 -2.84 1.11
N VAL A 47 1.37 -1.82 1.48
CA VAL A 47 1.80 -1.60 2.87
C VAL A 47 1.08 -0.36 3.40
N PRO A 48 0.12 -0.51 4.31
CA PRO A 48 -0.53 0.65 4.93
C PRO A 48 0.49 1.55 5.62
N GLY A 49 0.24 2.86 5.63
CA GLY A 49 1.18 3.85 6.16
C GLY A 49 1.66 3.54 7.57
N SER A 50 0.75 3.11 8.46
CA SER A 50 1.10 2.75 9.83
C SER A 50 2.03 1.53 9.91
N GLN A 51 1.85 0.57 9.01
CA GLN A 51 2.71 -0.61 8.92
C GLN A 51 4.07 -0.27 8.32
N LEU A 52 4.12 0.72 7.44
CA LEU A 52 5.37 1.23 6.91
C LEU A 52 6.20 1.89 8.03
N VAL A 53 5.55 2.68 8.87
CA VAL A 53 6.19 3.26 10.07
C VAL A 53 6.72 2.16 10.97
N ARG A 54 5.95 1.08 11.16
CA ARG A 54 6.38 -0.06 11.97
C ARG A 54 7.67 -0.69 11.45
N GLN A 55 7.84 -0.76 10.12
CA GLN A 55 9.06 -1.30 9.53
C GLN A 55 10.30 -0.42 9.80
N LEU A 56 10.09 0.85 10.14
CA LEU A 56 11.15 1.79 10.49
C LEU A 56 11.52 1.74 11.98
N VAL A 57 10.63 1.21 12.83
CA VAL A 57 10.84 1.18 14.28
C VAL A 57 11.60 -0.08 14.66
N PRO A 58 12.68 0.02 15.46
CA PRO A 58 13.42 -1.16 15.90
C PRO A 58 12.56 -2.10 16.72
N GLU A 59 12.84 -3.40 16.62
CA GLU A 59 12.08 -4.44 17.31
C GLU A 59 12.06 -4.21 18.82
N TYR A 60 13.19 -3.78 19.41
CA TYR A 60 13.26 -3.55 20.84
C TYR A 60 12.34 -2.41 21.32
N VAL A 61 12.03 -1.43 20.46
CA VAL A 61 11.06 -0.36 20.78
C VAL A 61 9.65 -0.92 20.72
N MET A 62 9.38 -1.83 19.78
CA MET A 62 8.07 -2.48 19.68
C MET A 62 7.77 -3.35 20.90
N GLU A 63 8.80 -4.00 21.46
CA GLU A 63 8.67 -4.84 22.65
C GLU A 63 8.50 -4.03 23.93
N ASP A 64 9.11 -2.83 24.00
CA ASP A 64 9.02 -1.96 25.14
C ASP A 64 8.79 -0.51 24.70
N PRO A 65 7.52 -0.07 24.65
CA PRO A 65 7.19 1.29 24.20
C PRO A 65 7.81 2.41 25.03
N LEU A 66 8.20 2.14 26.28
CA LEU A 66 8.87 3.14 27.12
C LEU A 66 10.23 3.55 26.57
N LEU A 67 10.88 2.67 25.81
CA LEU A 67 12.16 2.98 25.16
C LEU A 67 12.03 4.13 24.14
N ALA A 68 10.87 4.25 23.51
CA ALA A 68 10.63 5.33 22.55
C ALA A 68 10.73 6.71 23.18
N ALA A 69 10.42 6.81 24.49
CA ALA A 69 10.47 8.07 25.21
C ALA A 69 11.89 8.49 25.60
N VAL A 70 12.85 7.55 25.62
CA VAL A 70 14.22 7.81 26.05
C VAL A 70 15.23 7.78 24.90
N ILE A 71 14.83 7.30 23.72
CA ILE A 71 15.67 7.32 22.52
C ILE A 71 15.63 8.73 21.93
N ASP A 72 16.79 9.33 21.73
CA ASP A 72 16.89 10.69 21.20
C ASP A 72 16.88 10.72 19.65
N ASP A 73 16.85 11.92 19.09
CA ASP A 73 16.78 12.13 17.64
C ASP A 73 17.98 11.56 16.87
N ARG A 74 19.13 11.39 17.53
CA ARG A 74 20.31 10.78 16.89
C ARG A 74 20.07 9.32 16.57
N HIS A 75 19.33 8.61 17.41
CA HIS A 75 18.94 7.23 17.15
C HIS A 75 17.92 7.17 16.01
N ALA A 76 17.03 8.15 15.94
CA ALA A 76 16.06 8.24 14.84
C ALA A 76 16.78 8.42 13.50
N ASP A 77 17.81 9.26 13.44
CA ASP A 77 18.62 9.43 12.23
C ASP A 77 19.30 8.12 11.79
N ALA A 78 19.78 7.34 12.76
CA ALA A 78 20.42 6.05 12.49
C ALA A 78 19.44 5.03 11.89
N LEU A 79 18.14 5.12 12.20
CA LEU A 79 17.14 4.23 11.64
C LEU A 79 16.99 4.41 10.13
N ALA A 80 17.05 5.66 9.66
CA ALA A 80 16.99 5.94 8.23
C ALA A 80 18.23 5.38 7.51
N ASP A 81 19.38 5.38 8.16
CA ASP A 81 20.62 4.86 7.59
C ASP A 81 20.56 3.36 7.35
N GLU A 82 19.76 2.61 8.11
CA GLU A 82 19.58 1.17 7.92
C GLU A 82 18.89 0.83 6.59
N LEU A 83 18.16 1.77 6.01
CA LEU A 83 17.50 1.56 4.72
C LEU A 83 18.46 1.72 3.54
N VAL A 84 19.58 2.42 3.73
CA VAL A 84 20.51 2.68 2.66
C VAL A 84 21.10 1.37 2.15
N GLY A 85 21.07 1.20 0.84
CA GLY A 85 21.58 -0.01 0.19
C GLY A 85 20.60 -1.19 0.14
N LYS A 86 19.40 -1.05 0.72
CA LYS A 86 18.37 -2.07 0.63
C LYS A 86 17.39 -1.76 -0.47
N THR A 87 16.93 -2.82 -1.16
CA THR A 87 15.79 -2.70 -2.08
C THR A 87 14.48 -2.83 -1.29
N VAL A 88 13.39 -2.43 -1.93
CA VAL A 88 12.05 -2.57 -1.35
C VAL A 88 11.78 -4.04 -0.97
N ALA A 89 12.09 -4.99 -1.87
CA ALA A 89 11.86 -6.40 -1.62
C ALA A 89 12.70 -6.95 -0.45
N GLN A 90 13.90 -6.40 -0.25
CA GLN A 90 14.76 -6.80 0.88
C GLN A 90 14.23 -6.25 2.21
N TRP A 91 13.54 -5.11 2.17
CA TRP A 91 13.05 -4.42 3.36
C TRP A 91 11.63 -4.85 3.74
N ILE A 92 10.75 -5.02 2.75
CA ILE A 92 9.33 -5.34 2.97
C ILE A 92 9.08 -6.82 2.70
N PRO A 93 8.67 -7.61 3.72
CA PRO A 93 8.30 -9.00 3.49
C PRO A 93 6.96 -9.08 2.76
N GLY A 94 6.98 -9.45 1.48
CA GLY A 94 5.78 -9.50 0.65
C GLY A 94 4.69 -10.43 1.20
N ARG A 95 5.07 -11.47 1.94
CA ARG A 95 4.12 -12.40 2.56
C ARG A 95 3.19 -11.74 3.57
N SER A 96 3.70 -10.73 4.29
CA SER A 96 2.96 -10.02 5.33
C SER A 96 2.04 -8.95 4.78
N PHE A 97 2.24 -8.53 3.54
CA PHE A 97 1.53 -7.39 2.94
C PHE A 97 0.94 -7.74 1.58
N LYS A 98 0.37 -8.93 1.46
CA LYS A 98 -0.25 -9.38 0.21
C LYS A 98 -1.32 -8.39 -0.25
N PRO A 99 -1.28 -7.96 -1.52
CA PRO A 99 -2.27 -7.02 -2.02
C PRO A 99 -3.64 -7.67 -2.15
N ALA A 100 -4.69 -6.93 -1.78
CA ALA A 100 -6.05 -7.29 -2.13
C ALA A 100 -6.29 -6.83 -3.56
N PHE A 101 -6.95 -7.67 -4.37
CA PHE A 101 -7.22 -7.32 -5.76
C PHE A 101 -8.56 -7.87 -6.23
N VAL A 102 -9.11 -7.23 -7.25
CA VAL A 102 -10.35 -7.63 -7.91
C VAL A 102 -10.16 -7.55 -9.41
N GLY A 103 -11.06 -8.22 -10.16
CA GLY A 103 -11.12 -8.06 -11.61
C GLY A 103 -11.86 -6.77 -11.99
N PRO A 104 -11.81 -6.39 -13.29
CA PRO A 104 -12.42 -5.14 -13.77
C PRO A 104 -13.93 -5.08 -13.62
N GLU A 105 -14.58 -6.23 -13.56
CA GLU A 105 -16.04 -6.34 -13.51
C GLU A 105 -16.61 -6.40 -12.09
N ALA A 106 -15.75 -6.36 -11.06
CA ALA A 106 -16.19 -6.43 -9.67
C ALA A 106 -17.07 -5.22 -9.32
N GLY A 107 -18.18 -5.47 -8.62
CA GLY A 107 -19.09 -4.42 -8.19
C GLY A 107 -18.57 -3.63 -6.99
N ILE A 108 -19.13 -2.44 -6.79
CA ILE A 108 -18.69 -1.53 -5.72
C ILE A 108 -18.80 -2.17 -4.32
N LEU A 109 -19.87 -2.92 -4.05
CA LEU A 109 -20.05 -3.58 -2.75
C LEU A 109 -19.07 -4.74 -2.56
N GLN A 110 -18.69 -5.41 -3.63
CA GLN A 110 -17.70 -6.47 -3.57
C GLN A 110 -16.33 -5.89 -3.18
N ILE A 111 -15.98 -4.75 -3.75
CA ILE A 111 -14.73 -4.03 -3.42
C ILE A 111 -14.77 -3.56 -1.96
N ALA A 112 -15.89 -2.98 -1.55
CA ALA A 112 -16.07 -2.49 -0.18
C ALA A 112 -15.95 -3.62 0.84
N ALA A 113 -16.58 -4.76 0.57
CA ALA A 113 -16.51 -5.93 1.45
C ALA A 113 -15.07 -6.46 1.56
N LEU A 114 -14.35 -6.53 0.44
CA LEU A 114 -12.97 -6.98 0.43
C LEU A 114 -12.07 -6.04 1.24
N MET A 115 -12.22 -4.74 1.03
CA MET A 115 -11.45 -3.73 1.76
C MET A 115 -11.72 -3.80 3.26
N ALA A 116 -12.98 -3.88 3.64
CA ALA A 116 -13.37 -3.95 5.06
C ALA A 116 -12.86 -5.23 5.73
N ARG A 117 -12.92 -6.36 5.02
CA ARG A 117 -12.51 -7.65 5.55
C ARG A 117 -10.99 -7.77 5.70
N THR A 118 -10.24 -7.20 4.77
CA THR A 118 -8.78 -7.29 4.75
C THR A 118 -8.09 -6.12 5.45
N HIS A 119 -8.84 -5.08 5.82
CA HIS A 119 -8.30 -3.87 6.50
C HIS A 119 -7.20 -3.17 5.70
N VAL A 120 -7.28 -3.21 4.38
CA VAL A 120 -6.30 -2.52 3.52
C VAL A 120 -6.90 -1.21 3.00
N PRO A 121 -6.07 -0.16 2.82
CA PRO A 121 -6.56 1.12 2.32
C PRO A 121 -6.70 1.20 0.80
N LEU A 122 -6.17 0.22 0.08
CA LEU A 122 -6.20 0.17 -1.39
C LEU A 122 -6.56 -1.24 -1.85
N VAL A 123 -7.37 -1.31 -2.91
CA VAL A 123 -7.66 -2.56 -3.62
C VAL A 123 -7.17 -2.38 -5.05
N ALA A 124 -6.34 -3.29 -5.52
CA ALA A 124 -5.83 -3.26 -6.89
C ALA A 124 -6.88 -3.81 -7.86
N VAL A 125 -7.00 -3.19 -9.02
CA VAL A 125 -7.85 -3.67 -10.11
C VAL A 125 -6.95 -4.27 -11.18
N ILE A 126 -7.07 -5.57 -11.40
CA ILE A 126 -6.19 -6.31 -12.30
C ILE A 126 -7.01 -6.92 -13.43
N ASP A 127 -6.61 -6.63 -14.67
CA ASP A 127 -7.17 -7.28 -15.85
C ASP A 127 -6.26 -8.44 -16.23
N ARG A 128 -6.89 -9.57 -16.58
CA ARG A 128 -6.19 -10.74 -17.12
C ARG A 128 -6.52 -10.85 -18.60
N ASP A 129 -5.48 -10.79 -19.41
CA ASP A 129 -5.62 -11.00 -20.85
C ASP A 129 -4.70 -12.15 -21.29
N ASN A 130 -4.60 -12.37 -22.60
CA ASN A 130 -3.77 -13.43 -23.18
C ASN A 130 -2.28 -13.21 -22.96
N GLU A 131 -1.87 -11.99 -22.61
CA GLU A 131 -0.48 -11.62 -22.35
C GLU A 131 -0.11 -11.63 -20.87
N GLY A 132 -1.08 -11.88 -19.98
CA GLY A 132 -0.86 -11.95 -18.55
C GLY A 132 -1.74 -11.02 -17.73
N ARG A 133 -1.24 -10.58 -16.58
CA ARG A 133 -1.96 -9.70 -15.67
C ARG A 133 -1.51 -8.26 -15.88
N ARG A 134 -2.45 -7.34 -15.90
CA ARG A 134 -2.17 -5.92 -16.04
C ARG A 134 -2.91 -5.14 -14.95
N LEU A 135 -2.18 -4.28 -14.24
CA LEU A 135 -2.77 -3.37 -13.26
C LEU A 135 -3.48 -2.24 -14.00
N LEU A 136 -4.78 -2.11 -13.81
CA LEU A 136 -5.57 -1.01 -14.37
C LEU A 136 -5.50 0.23 -13.48
N GLY A 137 -5.36 0.04 -12.19
CA GLY A 137 -5.33 1.10 -11.20
C GLY A 137 -5.71 0.56 -9.84
N VAL A 138 -5.99 1.45 -8.90
CA VAL A 138 -6.41 1.08 -7.55
C VAL A 138 -7.69 1.81 -7.17
N VAL A 139 -8.41 1.23 -6.22
CA VAL A 139 -9.55 1.88 -5.58
C VAL A 139 -9.15 2.16 -4.13
N SER A 140 -9.15 3.44 -3.75
CA SER A 140 -8.84 3.85 -2.38
C SER A 140 -10.12 3.87 -1.52
N GLY A 141 -9.93 3.81 -0.20
CA GLY A 141 -11.06 3.92 0.74
C GLY A 141 -11.81 5.24 0.57
N ALA A 142 -11.10 6.34 0.36
CA ALA A 142 -11.71 7.65 0.19
C ALA A 142 -12.57 7.70 -1.09
N SER A 143 -12.04 7.21 -2.20
CA SER A 143 -12.77 7.15 -3.47
C SER A 143 -14.02 6.28 -3.35
N LEU A 144 -13.87 5.12 -2.72
CA LEU A 144 -14.97 4.19 -2.50
C LEU A 144 -16.10 4.84 -1.68
N MET A 145 -15.75 5.53 -0.60
CA MET A 145 -16.73 6.21 0.23
C MET A 145 -17.48 7.32 -0.53
N ARG A 146 -16.78 8.10 -1.34
CA ARG A 146 -17.43 9.12 -2.18
C ARG A 146 -18.45 8.50 -3.12
N HIS A 147 -18.09 7.42 -3.79
CA HIS A 147 -19.01 6.77 -4.75
C HIS A 147 -20.19 6.11 -4.05
N LEU A 148 -19.99 5.52 -2.87
CA LEU A 148 -21.07 4.93 -2.09
C LEU A 148 -22.09 6.00 -1.65
N LEU A 149 -21.60 7.18 -1.24
CA LEU A 149 -22.47 8.28 -0.84
C LEU A 149 -23.24 8.84 -2.03
N ASP A 150 -22.61 8.98 -3.19
CA ASP A 150 -23.25 9.48 -4.40
C ASP A 150 -24.37 8.52 -4.85
N VAL A 151 -24.13 7.21 -4.83
CA VAL A 151 -25.13 6.20 -5.16
C VAL A 151 -26.29 6.26 -4.18
N GLY A 152 -26.01 6.40 -2.88
CA GLY A 152 -27.02 6.55 -1.85
C GLY A 152 -27.80 7.85 -1.98
N GLY A 153 -27.15 8.94 -2.37
CA GLY A 153 -27.78 10.24 -2.55
C GLY A 153 -28.71 10.35 -3.76
N GLN A 154 -28.64 9.40 -4.69
CA GLN A 154 -29.50 9.35 -5.87
C GLN A 154 -30.75 8.50 -5.68
N ALA A 155 -30.87 7.87 -4.54
CA ALA A 155 -32.01 6.99 -4.25
C ALA A 155 -33.27 7.77 -3.74
#